data_2c1aaec10b9b911a9d1b0a7f1b334bff
#
_entry.id   2c1aaec10b9b911a9d1b0a7f1b334bff
#
_cell.length_a   1.000
_cell.length_b   1.000
_cell.length_c   1.000
_cell.angle_alpha   90.00
_cell.angle_beta   90.00
_cell.angle_gamma   90.00
#
_symmetry.space_group_name_H-M   'P 1'
#
loop_
_entity.id
_entity.type
_entity.pdbx_description
1 polymer ?
#
loop_
_entity_poly.entity_id
_entity_poly.type
_entity_poly.pdbx_seq_one_letter_code
_entity_poly.pdbx_strand_id
1 'polypeptide(L)'
;ETIWTCSMHPQIRQNEPGDCPICGMELIPLESDDSTELDPMAISMSPTAMQIANVSTEIVGKAKPVKSVRLNGKVEADERSVYSQSSHIPGRIEKLMVNFTGEYVNKGQVIASIYSPDLVNAQEELFEARKIVETEPLLFNSAKEKLKNWKLTDKQISQILESGIVKEELPILADISGYVTEKKVNLGDYVMKGMAIYEIANLNSIWILFDVYESDMAWIKKGDQVSFMMQSMPGETFNGKISYIDPVIDPMSRVAKARVEINNKGLKLKPEMFVSGTVEAKLPIKSDAIVVPKTAVMWTGKRSVVYVKNTTAKGVNFMMRDVTLGPALGDGFVVNEGLQEGEEIAINGTFSIDAAAQL
;
A
#
# COMPACT_ATOMS: atom_id res chain seq x y z
N GLU A 1 -49.21 -13.59 48.44
CA GLU A 1 -49.46 -12.45 49.35
C GLU A 1 -48.88 -11.18 48.70
N THR A 2 -49.74 -10.18 48.45
CA THR A 2 -49.32 -8.93 47.82
C THR A 2 -48.61 -8.06 48.86
N ILE A 3 -47.30 -7.77 48.64
CA ILE A 3 -46.54 -6.87 49.51
C ILE A 3 -46.77 -5.45 49.01
N TRP A 4 -47.06 -4.52 49.95
CA TRP A 4 -47.28 -3.13 49.68
C TRP A 4 -46.03 -2.32 50.04
N THR A 5 -45.62 -1.38 49.19
CA THR A 5 -44.43 -0.52 49.39
C THR A 5 -44.73 0.95 49.10
N CYS A 6 -43.90 1.83 49.61
CA CYS A 6 -43.98 3.27 49.32
C CYS A 6 -43.04 3.61 48.16
N SER A 7 -43.56 4.36 47.16
CA SER A 7 -42.74 4.82 46.03
C SER A 7 -41.55 5.70 46.43
N MET A 8 -41.63 6.40 47.56
CA MET A 8 -40.59 7.27 48.11
C MET A 8 -39.68 6.58 49.14
N HIS A 9 -40.17 5.49 49.75
CA HIS A 9 -39.46 4.74 50.80
C HIS A 9 -39.51 3.25 50.51
N PRO A 10 -38.74 2.75 49.60
CA PRO A 10 -38.80 1.33 49.19
C PRO A 10 -38.46 0.33 50.28
N GLN A 11 -37.85 0.76 51.36
CA GLN A 11 -37.60 -0.05 52.56
C GLN A 11 -38.86 -0.38 53.38
N ILE A 12 -39.96 0.39 53.18
CA ILE A 12 -41.23 0.08 53.83
C ILE A 12 -41.95 -1.00 53.05
N ARG A 13 -42.17 -2.14 53.67
CA ARG A 13 -42.91 -3.29 53.12
C ARG A 13 -43.94 -3.70 54.11
N GLN A 14 -45.20 -3.73 53.68
CA GLN A 14 -46.33 -4.18 54.49
C GLN A 14 -47.17 -5.22 53.72
N ASN A 15 -47.84 -6.08 54.42
CA ASN A 15 -48.67 -7.14 53.84
C ASN A 15 -50.12 -6.68 53.57
N GLU A 16 -50.47 -5.47 53.98
CA GLU A 16 -51.80 -4.86 53.81
C GLU A 16 -51.69 -3.49 53.19
N PRO A 17 -52.75 -3.03 52.45
CA PRO A 17 -52.81 -1.67 51.94
C PRO A 17 -52.93 -0.68 53.10
N GLY A 18 -52.30 0.50 52.98
CA GLY A 18 -52.34 1.54 53.99
C GLY A 18 -51.40 2.71 53.64
N ASP A 19 -51.17 3.58 54.61
CA ASP A 19 -50.31 4.76 54.42
C ASP A 19 -48.88 4.49 54.87
N CYS A 20 -47.92 5.07 54.17
CA CYS A 20 -46.51 4.98 54.50
C CYS A 20 -46.26 5.68 55.86
N PRO A 21 -45.69 4.99 56.86
CA PRO A 21 -45.46 5.55 58.21
C PRO A 21 -44.43 6.67 58.24
N ILE A 22 -43.67 6.86 57.14
CA ILE A 22 -42.64 7.93 57.05
C ILE A 22 -43.20 9.18 56.40
N CYS A 23 -43.97 9.08 55.32
CA CYS A 23 -44.42 10.20 54.52
C CYS A 23 -45.94 10.36 54.38
N GLY A 24 -46.72 9.41 54.87
CA GLY A 24 -48.20 9.47 54.85
C GLY A 24 -48.80 9.29 53.42
N MET A 25 -48.04 8.88 52.45
CA MET A 25 -48.57 8.54 51.13
C MET A 25 -49.09 7.12 51.09
N GLU A 26 -50.13 6.89 50.31
CA GLU A 26 -50.73 5.58 50.10
C GLU A 26 -49.69 4.59 49.54
N LEU A 27 -49.64 3.41 50.12
CA LEU A 27 -48.76 2.33 49.67
C LEU A 27 -49.29 1.75 48.36
N ILE A 28 -48.41 1.49 47.47
CA ILE A 28 -48.70 0.81 46.20
C ILE A 28 -48.33 -0.69 46.29
N PRO A 29 -49.10 -1.57 45.66
CA PRO A 29 -48.73 -2.99 45.64
C PRO A 29 -47.34 -3.12 44.96
N LEU A 30 -46.44 -3.77 45.68
CA LEU A 30 -45.20 -4.27 45.08
C LEU A 30 -45.62 -5.41 44.18
N GLU A 31 -45.75 -5.14 42.87
CA GLU A 31 -45.92 -6.24 41.93
C GLU A 31 -44.72 -7.16 42.14
N SER A 32 -44.95 -8.33 42.72
CA SER A 32 -43.98 -9.41 42.76
C SER A 32 -43.67 -9.70 41.31
N ASP A 33 -42.46 -9.32 40.91
CA ASP A 33 -41.92 -9.77 39.66
C ASP A 33 -41.98 -11.30 39.69
N ASP A 34 -43.04 -11.84 39.08
CA ASP A 34 -43.08 -13.25 38.74
C ASP A 34 -41.96 -13.45 37.71
N SER A 35 -40.75 -13.52 38.25
CA SER A 35 -39.53 -13.80 37.53
C SER A 35 -39.50 -15.29 37.14
N THR A 36 -40.45 -15.64 36.29
CA THR A 36 -40.21 -16.77 35.42
C THR A 36 -39.14 -16.31 34.41
N GLU A 37 -37.91 -16.71 34.71
CA GLU A 37 -36.77 -16.78 33.74
C GLU A 37 -36.28 -15.48 33.14
N LEU A 38 -35.93 -14.47 33.96
CA LEU A 38 -34.87 -13.56 33.59
C LEU A 38 -33.56 -14.22 34.04
N ASP A 39 -32.72 -14.56 33.07
CA ASP A 39 -31.35 -15.00 33.34
C ASP A 39 -30.72 -13.94 34.28
N PRO A 40 -30.16 -14.35 35.46
CA PRO A 40 -29.56 -13.42 36.43
C PRO A 40 -28.43 -12.57 35.82
N MET A 41 -27.96 -12.90 34.62
CA MET A 41 -26.92 -12.18 33.88
C MET A 41 -27.49 -11.27 32.76
N ALA A 42 -28.80 -11.12 32.64
CA ALA A 42 -29.42 -10.23 31.65
C ALA A 42 -29.46 -8.80 32.14
N ILE A 43 -28.89 -7.91 31.40
CA ILE A 43 -28.80 -6.46 31.69
C ILE A 43 -29.98 -5.75 31.03
N SER A 44 -30.89 -5.22 31.83
CA SER A 44 -32.03 -4.45 31.31
C SER A 44 -31.65 -2.99 31.08
N MET A 45 -31.95 -2.44 29.90
CA MET A 45 -31.72 -1.05 29.57
C MET A 45 -33.02 -0.41 29.02
N SER A 46 -33.37 0.75 29.53
CA SER A 46 -34.45 1.54 28.94
C SER A 46 -34.01 2.19 27.62
N PRO A 47 -34.93 2.48 26.69
CA PRO A 47 -34.59 3.18 25.45
C PRO A 47 -33.83 4.50 25.67
N THR A 48 -34.15 5.22 26.71
CA THR A 48 -33.48 6.48 27.10
C THR A 48 -32.02 6.19 27.54
N ALA A 49 -31.82 5.15 28.36
CA ALA A 49 -30.49 4.74 28.80
C ALA A 49 -29.61 4.29 27.61
N MET A 50 -30.18 3.56 26.65
CA MET A 50 -29.50 3.19 25.42
C MET A 50 -29.06 4.40 24.58
N GLN A 51 -29.93 5.42 24.45
CA GLN A 51 -29.60 6.67 23.75
C GLN A 51 -28.46 7.43 24.44
N ILE A 52 -28.53 7.60 25.76
CA ILE A 52 -27.50 8.29 26.55
C ILE A 52 -26.16 7.55 26.47
N ALA A 53 -26.18 6.24 26.52
CA ALA A 53 -24.99 5.37 26.43
C ALA A 53 -24.51 5.14 24.99
N ASN A 54 -25.18 5.75 23.99
CA ASN A 54 -24.91 5.58 22.57
C ASN A 54 -24.82 4.08 22.15
N VAL A 55 -25.73 3.26 22.71
CA VAL A 55 -25.83 1.84 22.37
C VAL A 55 -26.57 1.70 21.05
N SER A 56 -25.88 1.16 20.04
CA SER A 56 -26.49 0.77 18.78
C SER A 56 -26.35 -0.72 18.56
N THR A 57 -27.32 -1.29 17.87
CA THR A 57 -27.43 -2.74 17.63
C THR A 57 -27.53 -3.03 16.15
N GLU A 58 -27.08 -4.23 15.75
CA GLU A 58 -27.15 -4.72 14.38
C GLU A 58 -27.55 -6.20 14.37
N ILE A 59 -28.30 -6.59 13.34
CA ILE A 59 -28.66 -8.01 13.15
C ILE A 59 -27.49 -8.74 12.51
N VAL A 60 -27.07 -9.81 13.14
CA VAL A 60 -25.98 -10.66 12.68
C VAL A 60 -26.38 -11.39 11.40
N GLY A 61 -25.63 -11.15 10.36
CA GLY A 61 -25.78 -11.81 9.07
C GLY A 61 -24.56 -12.64 8.69
N LYS A 62 -24.76 -13.56 7.74
CA LYS A 62 -23.65 -14.23 7.08
C LYS A 62 -23.16 -13.43 5.89
N ALA A 63 -21.87 -13.28 5.76
CA ALA A 63 -21.21 -12.63 4.65
C ALA A 63 -19.97 -13.40 4.22
N LYS A 64 -19.55 -13.18 2.98
CA LYS A 64 -18.24 -13.68 2.55
C LYS A 64 -17.16 -12.87 3.27
N PRO A 65 -16.35 -13.52 4.10
CA PRO A 65 -15.35 -12.77 4.85
C PRO A 65 -14.26 -12.24 3.91
N VAL A 66 -14.07 -10.92 3.93
CA VAL A 66 -13.06 -10.23 3.15
C VAL A 66 -12.14 -9.50 4.13
N LYS A 67 -10.84 -9.79 4.05
CA LYS A 67 -9.84 -9.07 4.81
C LYS A 67 -9.36 -7.86 3.99
N SER A 68 -9.57 -6.67 4.51
CA SER A 68 -8.98 -5.45 3.95
C SER A 68 -7.55 -5.28 4.45
N VAL A 69 -6.57 -5.34 3.55
CA VAL A 69 -5.15 -5.15 3.85
C VAL A 69 -4.72 -3.81 3.27
N ARG A 70 -4.22 -2.93 4.14
CA ARG A 70 -3.67 -1.64 3.75
C ARG A 70 -2.19 -1.79 3.44
N LEU A 71 -1.77 -1.29 2.29
CA LEU A 71 -0.40 -1.34 1.81
C LEU A 71 0.11 0.07 1.58
N ASN A 72 1.32 0.33 2.03
CA ASN A 72 2.06 1.52 1.64
C ASN A 72 3.09 1.14 0.59
N GLY A 73 3.44 2.08 -0.26
CA GLY A 73 4.39 1.80 -1.32
C GLY A 73 4.89 3.08 -1.97
N LYS A 74 5.67 2.91 -3.02
CA LYS A 74 6.18 4.01 -3.83
C LYS A 74 6.14 3.67 -5.32
N VAL A 75 6.14 4.74 -6.11
CA VAL A 75 6.29 4.65 -7.56
C VAL A 75 7.76 4.47 -7.90
N GLU A 76 8.08 3.51 -8.75
CA GLU A 76 9.43 3.32 -9.28
C GLU A 76 9.39 3.24 -10.82
N ALA A 77 10.52 3.56 -11.46
CA ALA A 77 10.67 3.33 -12.88
C ALA A 77 10.64 1.81 -13.14
N ASP A 78 10.07 1.41 -14.26
CA ASP A 78 10.16 0.02 -14.72
C ASP A 78 11.64 -0.31 -14.99
N GLU A 79 12.24 -1.19 -14.19
CA GLU A 79 13.66 -1.57 -14.31
C GLU A 79 14.01 -2.08 -15.71
N ARG A 80 13.06 -2.68 -16.42
CA ARG A 80 13.25 -3.13 -17.81
C ARG A 80 13.40 -1.98 -18.79
N SER A 81 12.98 -0.78 -18.38
CA SER A 81 12.99 0.46 -19.16
C SER A 81 14.05 1.45 -18.69
N VAL A 82 14.90 1.05 -17.74
CA VAL A 82 16.07 1.82 -17.29
C VAL A 82 17.29 1.42 -18.11
N TYR A 83 17.99 2.38 -18.64
CA TYR A 83 19.18 2.18 -19.45
C TYR A 83 20.36 2.96 -18.87
N SER A 84 21.48 2.28 -18.68
CA SER A 84 22.72 2.90 -18.26
C SER A 84 23.50 3.36 -19.48
N GLN A 85 23.50 4.66 -19.73
CA GLN A 85 24.31 5.28 -20.79
C GLN A 85 25.76 5.35 -20.36
N SER A 86 26.61 4.54 -20.96
CA SER A 86 28.03 4.47 -20.64
C SER A 86 28.93 5.10 -21.69
N SER A 87 30.14 5.49 -21.27
CA SER A 87 31.19 5.88 -22.21
C SER A 87 31.75 4.67 -22.96
N HIS A 88 31.90 4.79 -24.28
CA HIS A 88 32.52 3.77 -25.12
C HIS A 88 34.04 3.93 -25.27
N ILE A 89 34.56 5.10 -24.89
CA ILE A 89 36.00 5.43 -24.91
C ILE A 89 36.44 5.99 -23.57
N PRO A 90 37.67 5.82 -23.14
CA PRO A 90 38.21 6.53 -21.98
C PRO A 90 38.50 7.96 -22.35
N GLY A 91 38.34 8.88 -21.38
CA GLY A 91 38.66 10.28 -21.60
C GLY A 91 38.05 11.21 -20.58
N ARG A 92 38.30 12.50 -20.72
CA ARG A 92 37.79 13.57 -19.84
C ARG A 92 36.53 14.17 -20.41
N ILE A 93 35.51 14.37 -19.56
CA ILE A 93 34.28 15.08 -19.92
C ILE A 93 34.58 16.57 -20.08
N GLU A 94 34.48 17.08 -21.30
CA GLU A 94 34.73 18.47 -21.59
C GLU A 94 33.47 19.33 -21.58
N LYS A 95 32.32 18.74 -21.96
CA LYS A 95 31.03 19.40 -21.96
C LYS A 95 29.93 18.44 -21.54
N LEU A 96 29.00 18.95 -20.76
CA LEU A 96 27.74 18.28 -20.47
C LEU A 96 26.61 19.11 -21.08
N MET A 97 25.82 18.50 -21.96
CA MET A 97 24.67 19.12 -22.60
C MET A 97 23.41 18.89 -21.77
N VAL A 98 23.39 17.81 -21.00
CA VAL A 98 22.34 17.47 -20.04
C VAL A 98 22.91 17.70 -18.63
N ASN A 99 22.43 18.73 -17.97
CA ASN A 99 23.00 19.18 -16.71
C ASN A 99 22.19 18.73 -15.48
N PHE A 100 20.91 18.41 -15.67
CA PHE A 100 19.99 18.14 -14.57
C PHE A 100 19.29 16.79 -14.73
N THR A 101 19.01 16.15 -13.61
CA THR A 101 18.08 15.03 -13.56
C THR A 101 16.67 15.53 -13.88
N GLY A 102 15.88 14.69 -14.57
CA GLY A 102 14.55 15.05 -15.04
C GLY A 102 14.52 15.65 -16.46
N GLU A 103 15.66 15.96 -17.07
CA GLU A 103 15.70 16.37 -18.47
C GLU A 103 15.33 15.20 -19.40
N TYR A 104 14.56 15.49 -20.46
CA TYR A 104 14.23 14.52 -21.49
C TYR A 104 15.27 14.55 -22.60
N VAL A 105 15.75 13.39 -23.00
CA VAL A 105 16.69 13.23 -24.10
C VAL A 105 16.08 12.39 -25.22
N ASN A 106 16.40 12.73 -26.45
CA ASN A 106 16.03 11.93 -27.62
C ASN A 106 17.18 11.04 -28.04
N LYS A 107 16.87 9.84 -28.53
CA LYS A 107 17.87 8.96 -29.13
C LYS A 107 18.65 9.69 -30.23
N GLY A 108 19.98 9.65 -30.15
CA GLY A 108 20.87 10.35 -31.06
C GLY A 108 21.15 11.79 -30.70
N GLN A 109 20.55 12.35 -29.64
CA GLN A 109 20.88 13.69 -29.13
C GLN A 109 22.27 13.67 -28.49
N VAL A 110 23.04 14.73 -28.69
CA VAL A 110 24.32 14.93 -28.01
C VAL A 110 24.04 15.22 -26.53
N ILE A 111 24.60 14.42 -25.64
CA ILE A 111 24.39 14.53 -24.19
C ILE A 111 25.66 14.98 -23.44
N ALA A 112 26.83 14.67 -24.00
CA ALA A 112 28.12 15.06 -23.45
C ALA A 112 29.16 15.16 -24.57
N SER A 113 30.30 15.77 -24.30
CA SER A 113 31.48 15.76 -25.14
C SER A 113 32.68 15.27 -24.33
N ILE A 114 33.48 14.39 -24.92
CA ILE A 114 34.63 13.78 -24.27
C ILE A 114 35.90 14.06 -25.07
N TYR A 115 36.97 14.44 -24.39
CA TYR A 115 38.33 14.49 -24.92
C TYR A 115 39.03 13.16 -24.63
N SER A 116 39.59 12.52 -25.66
CA SER A 116 40.28 11.27 -25.54
C SER A 116 41.55 11.23 -26.34
N PRO A 117 42.73 11.08 -25.70
CA PRO A 117 43.99 10.87 -26.40
C PRO A 117 43.96 9.64 -27.32
N ASP A 118 43.31 8.55 -26.89
CA ASP A 118 43.14 7.35 -27.67
C ASP A 118 42.37 7.57 -28.99
N LEU A 119 41.38 8.49 -28.95
CA LEU A 119 40.59 8.87 -30.10
C LEU A 119 41.46 9.69 -31.09
N VAL A 120 42.30 10.59 -30.60
CA VAL A 120 43.24 11.37 -31.39
C VAL A 120 44.17 10.41 -32.13
N ASN A 121 44.84 9.49 -31.40
CA ASN A 121 45.76 8.51 -32.00
C ASN A 121 45.06 7.62 -33.05
N ALA A 122 43.83 7.14 -32.76
CA ALA A 122 43.10 6.29 -33.70
C ALA A 122 42.70 7.03 -35.00
N GLN A 123 42.44 8.36 -34.92
CA GLN A 123 42.19 9.16 -36.12
C GLN A 123 43.47 9.36 -36.93
N GLU A 124 44.62 9.61 -36.27
CA GLU A 124 45.89 9.69 -36.93
C GLU A 124 46.25 8.36 -37.64
N GLU A 125 46.05 7.23 -36.98
CA GLU A 125 46.20 5.91 -37.59
C GLU A 125 45.29 5.75 -38.84
N LEU A 126 44.04 6.23 -38.79
CA LEU A 126 43.09 6.19 -39.91
C LEU A 126 43.57 7.07 -41.06
N PHE A 127 44.12 8.25 -40.80
CA PHE A 127 44.64 9.14 -41.84
C PHE A 127 45.91 8.54 -42.49
N GLU A 128 46.82 7.96 -41.73
CA GLU A 128 47.97 7.30 -42.28
C GLU A 128 47.59 6.05 -43.12
N ALA A 129 46.65 5.23 -42.63
CA ALA A 129 46.12 4.08 -43.37
C ALA A 129 45.40 4.50 -44.68
N ARG A 130 44.78 5.69 -44.71
CA ARG A 130 44.15 6.24 -45.92
C ARG A 130 45.18 6.53 -47.03
N LYS A 131 46.40 6.98 -46.68
CA LYS A 131 47.44 7.31 -47.67
C LYS A 131 47.89 6.09 -48.45
N ILE A 132 47.79 4.90 -47.86
CA ILE A 132 48.24 3.61 -48.41
C ILE A 132 47.08 2.66 -48.74
N VAL A 133 45.83 3.15 -48.83
CA VAL A 133 44.62 2.36 -49.02
C VAL A 133 44.65 1.51 -50.30
N GLU A 134 45.30 1.99 -51.36
CA GLU A 134 45.41 1.27 -52.61
C GLU A 134 46.34 0.05 -52.53
N THR A 135 47.38 0.10 -51.69
CA THR A 135 48.33 -1.02 -51.46
C THR A 135 47.94 -1.89 -50.31
N GLU A 136 47.39 -1.32 -49.25
CA GLU A 136 47.07 -2.01 -47.98
C GLU A 136 45.65 -1.72 -47.49
N PRO A 137 44.61 -2.13 -48.26
CA PRO A 137 43.20 -1.82 -47.90
C PRO A 137 42.75 -2.42 -46.55
N LEU A 138 43.42 -3.53 -46.10
CA LEU A 138 43.11 -4.16 -44.82
C LEU A 138 43.42 -3.26 -43.62
N LEU A 139 44.55 -2.51 -43.70
CA LEU A 139 44.91 -1.57 -42.61
C LEU A 139 43.90 -0.44 -42.47
N PHE A 140 43.47 0.14 -43.62
CA PHE A 140 42.42 1.16 -43.60
C PHE A 140 41.11 0.66 -43.04
N ASN A 141 40.67 -0.54 -43.43
CA ASN A 141 39.45 -1.14 -42.89
C ASN A 141 39.57 -1.41 -41.38
N SER A 142 40.73 -1.90 -40.93
CA SER A 142 40.96 -2.18 -39.48
C SER A 142 40.93 -0.89 -38.66
N ALA A 143 41.56 0.20 -39.15
CA ALA A 143 41.51 1.52 -38.48
C ALA A 143 40.08 2.08 -38.44
N LYS A 144 39.33 1.91 -39.54
CA LYS A 144 37.88 2.31 -39.56
C LYS A 144 37.04 1.53 -38.57
N GLU A 145 37.21 0.19 -38.50
CA GLU A 145 36.52 -0.68 -37.57
C GLU A 145 36.87 -0.35 -36.10
N LYS A 146 38.10 0.03 -35.78
CA LYS A 146 38.53 0.51 -34.47
C LYS A 146 37.66 1.70 -34.01
N LEU A 147 37.38 2.67 -34.84
CA LEU A 147 36.52 3.79 -34.57
C LEU A 147 35.03 3.38 -34.44
N LYS A 148 34.58 2.45 -35.28
CA LYS A 148 33.23 1.88 -35.17
C LYS A 148 33.01 1.14 -33.86
N ASN A 149 33.99 0.43 -33.35
CA ASN A 149 33.96 -0.25 -32.06
C ASN A 149 33.77 0.75 -30.88
N TRP A 150 34.15 1.99 -31.09
CA TRP A 150 33.88 3.10 -30.16
C TRP A 150 32.56 3.81 -30.41
N LYS A 151 31.68 3.22 -31.24
CA LYS A 151 30.36 3.73 -31.59
C LYS A 151 30.35 5.01 -32.43
N LEU A 152 31.46 5.35 -33.11
CA LEU A 152 31.38 6.38 -34.14
C LEU A 152 30.53 5.86 -35.30
N THR A 153 29.62 6.68 -35.74
CA THR A 153 28.77 6.39 -36.91
C THR A 153 29.60 6.52 -38.20
N ASP A 154 29.20 5.83 -39.25
CA ASP A 154 29.85 5.98 -40.58
C ASP A 154 29.86 7.41 -41.04
N LYS A 155 28.82 8.17 -40.75
CA LYS A 155 28.74 9.64 -41.07
C LYS A 155 29.82 10.41 -40.33
N GLN A 156 30.05 10.16 -39.04
CA GLN A 156 31.13 10.83 -38.28
C GLN A 156 32.51 10.47 -38.82
N ILE A 157 32.75 9.20 -39.14
CA ILE A 157 34.01 8.70 -39.72
C ILE A 157 34.25 9.39 -41.10
N SER A 158 33.23 9.43 -41.96
CA SER A 158 33.33 10.12 -43.26
C SER A 158 33.63 11.62 -43.07
N GLN A 159 32.99 12.28 -42.13
CA GLN A 159 33.30 13.70 -41.83
C GLN A 159 34.74 13.92 -41.35
N ILE A 160 35.27 13.00 -40.54
CA ILE A 160 36.69 13.04 -40.11
C ILE A 160 37.60 12.88 -41.32
N LEU A 161 37.31 11.93 -42.19
CA LEU A 161 38.11 11.67 -43.40
C LEU A 161 38.05 12.84 -44.40
N GLU A 162 36.87 13.45 -44.56
CA GLU A 162 36.66 14.64 -45.46
C GLU A 162 37.36 15.88 -44.94
N SER A 163 37.27 16.14 -43.61
CA SER A 163 37.91 17.31 -43.01
C SER A 163 39.43 17.21 -43.02
N GLY A 164 40.00 16.03 -42.95
CA GLY A 164 41.42 15.81 -42.78
C GLY A 164 42.01 16.36 -41.48
N ILE A 165 41.15 16.76 -40.54
CA ILE A 165 41.54 17.37 -39.25
C ILE A 165 41.13 16.40 -38.12
N VAL A 166 42.08 16.14 -37.22
CA VAL A 166 41.80 15.37 -36.01
C VAL A 166 40.83 16.11 -35.13
N LYS A 167 39.77 15.44 -34.74
CA LYS A 167 38.81 15.97 -33.75
C LYS A 167 39.24 15.53 -32.35
N GLU A 168 39.55 16.47 -31.51
CA GLU A 168 39.98 16.22 -30.14
C GLU A 168 38.79 15.83 -29.25
N GLU A 169 37.63 16.43 -29.48
CA GLU A 169 36.41 16.16 -28.74
C GLU A 169 35.44 15.27 -29.56
N LEU A 170 34.88 14.27 -28.92
CA LEU A 170 33.85 13.41 -29.49
C LEU A 170 32.53 13.65 -28.78
N PRO A 171 31.43 13.92 -29.51
CA PRO A 171 30.08 13.94 -28.90
C PRO A 171 29.64 12.55 -28.53
N ILE A 172 29.15 12.38 -27.29
CA ILE A 172 28.47 11.21 -26.82
C ILE A 172 26.98 11.38 -27.11
N LEU A 173 26.41 10.43 -27.84
CA LEU A 173 25.00 10.44 -28.25
C LEU A 173 24.19 9.58 -27.31
N ALA A 174 22.96 9.98 -27.02
CA ALA A 174 22.02 9.16 -26.27
C ALA A 174 21.63 7.91 -27.07
N ASP A 175 21.76 6.74 -26.48
CA ASP A 175 21.43 5.45 -27.13
C ASP A 175 19.91 5.22 -27.17
N ILE A 176 19.16 5.80 -26.23
CA ILE A 176 17.70 5.72 -26.14
C ILE A 176 17.08 7.09 -25.88
N SER A 177 15.75 7.19 -26.06
CA SER A 177 14.97 8.34 -25.63
C SER A 177 14.37 8.08 -24.26
N GLY A 178 14.39 9.08 -23.38
CA GLY A 178 13.84 8.95 -22.03
C GLY A 178 14.20 10.14 -21.13
N TYR A 179 13.86 10.02 -19.88
CA TYR A 179 14.21 11.01 -18.84
C TYR A 179 15.50 10.59 -18.13
N VAL A 180 16.40 11.52 -17.94
CA VAL A 180 17.61 11.31 -17.13
C VAL A 180 17.20 11.19 -15.66
N THR A 181 17.32 9.99 -15.09
CA THR A 181 16.99 9.72 -13.70
C THR A 181 18.17 9.96 -12.77
N GLU A 182 19.39 9.75 -13.28
CA GLU A 182 20.62 9.97 -12.51
C GLU A 182 21.74 10.49 -13.42
N LYS A 183 22.48 11.48 -12.93
CA LYS A 183 23.72 11.97 -13.52
C LYS A 183 24.89 11.45 -12.69
N LYS A 184 25.75 10.60 -13.26
CA LYS A 184 26.85 9.91 -12.55
C LYS A 184 28.22 10.59 -12.71
N VAL A 185 28.32 11.61 -13.55
CA VAL A 185 29.58 12.30 -13.83
C VAL A 185 29.41 13.83 -13.78
N ASN A 186 30.50 14.52 -13.54
CA ASN A 186 30.58 15.98 -13.56
C ASN A 186 31.53 16.45 -14.68
N LEU A 187 31.45 17.73 -14.96
CA LEU A 187 32.38 18.39 -15.90
C LEU A 187 33.82 18.23 -15.38
N GLY A 188 34.73 17.80 -16.25
CA GLY A 188 36.12 17.56 -15.91
C GLY A 188 36.43 16.17 -15.36
N ASP A 189 35.44 15.35 -15.05
CA ASP A 189 35.66 13.98 -14.61
C ASP A 189 36.31 13.16 -15.74
N TYR A 190 37.22 12.26 -15.36
CA TYR A 190 37.78 11.28 -16.27
C TYR A 190 36.98 9.97 -16.19
N VAL A 191 36.47 9.53 -17.32
CA VAL A 191 35.67 8.29 -17.41
C VAL A 191 36.46 7.20 -18.13
N MET A 192 36.25 5.96 -17.65
CA MET A 192 36.82 4.77 -18.30
C MET A 192 35.81 4.19 -19.29
N LYS A 193 36.28 3.38 -20.23
CA LYS A 193 35.39 2.63 -21.12
C LYS A 193 34.45 1.75 -20.32
N GLY A 194 33.15 1.85 -20.59
CA GLY A 194 32.10 1.12 -19.87
C GLY A 194 31.58 1.82 -18.62
N MET A 195 32.20 2.93 -18.18
CA MET A 195 31.72 3.70 -17.03
C MET A 195 30.42 4.42 -17.39
N ALA A 196 29.39 4.28 -16.51
CA ALA A 196 28.11 4.93 -16.68
C ALA A 196 28.23 6.46 -16.52
N ILE A 197 27.61 7.22 -17.42
CA ILE A 197 27.57 8.68 -17.43
C ILE A 197 26.21 9.16 -16.93
N TYR A 198 25.13 8.56 -17.44
CA TYR A 198 23.76 8.84 -17.10
C TYR A 198 22.96 7.55 -16.93
N GLU A 199 21.92 7.61 -16.11
CA GLU A 199 20.81 6.67 -16.21
C GLU A 199 19.63 7.34 -16.89
N ILE A 200 19.03 6.65 -17.87
CA ILE A 200 17.92 7.16 -18.68
C ILE A 200 16.78 6.16 -18.56
N ALA A 201 15.60 6.62 -18.16
CA ALA A 201 14.42 5.76 -18.03
C ALA A 201 13.27 6.21 -18.93
N ASN A 202 12.56 5.26 -19.49
CA ASN A 202 11.27 5.51 -20.12
C ASN A 202 10.18 5.43 -19.05
N LEU A 203 9.54 6.55 -18.73
CA LEU A 203 8.54 6.66 -17.69
C LEU A 203 7.10 6.43 -18.17
N ASN A 204 6.87 5.98 -19.40
CA ASN A 204 5.54 5.63 -19.91
C ASN A 204 4.95 4.37 -19.23
N SER A 205 5.82 3.47 -18.79
CA SER A 205 5.48 2.35 -17.91
C SER A 205 6.21 2.51 -16.60
N ILE A 206 5.50 2.34 -15.51
CA ILE A 206 6.04 2.46 -14.16
C ILE A 206 5.56 1.31 -13.30
N TRP A 207 6.28 1.05 -12.25
CA TRP A 207 5.90 0.12 -11.21
C TRP A 207 5.44 0.86 -9.96
N ILE A 208 4.47 0.26 -9.28
CA ILE A 208 4.16 0.62 -7.92
C ILE A 208 4.59 -0.57 -7.07
N LEU A 209 5.53 -0.33 -6.18
CA LEU A 209 6.05 -1.32 -5.26
C LEU A 209 5.42 -1.10 -3.90
N PHE A 210 4.52 -2.00 -3.53
CA PHE A 210 3.87 -2.01 -2.22
C PHE A 210 4.66 -2.86 -1.24
N ASP A 211 4.76 -2.38 0.00
CA ASP A 211 5.34 -3.08 1.12
C ASP A 211 4.31 -4.02 1.74
N VAL A 212 4.58 -5.31 1.66
CA VAL A 212 3.76 -6.36 2.26
C VAL A 212 4.49 -6.89 3.49
N TYR A 213 3.94 -6.65 4.67
CA TYR A 213 4.49 -7.16 5.91
C TYR A 213 4.28 -8.67 6.04
N GLU A 214 5.18 -9.34 6.77
CA GLU A 214 5.13 -10.79 6.99
C GLU A 214 3.76 -11.27 7.50
N SER A 215 3.12 -10.51 8.39
CA SER A 215 1.77 -10.79 8.91
C SER A 215 0.66 -10.79 7.84
N ASP A 216 0.89 -10.10 6.73
CA ASP A 216 -0.09 -9.94 5.67
C ASP A 216 0.20 -10.77 4.42
N MET A 217 1.40 -11.39 4.35
CA MET A 217 1.83 -12.19 3.19
C MET A 217 0.89 -13.36 2.88
N ALA A 218 0.28 -13.97 3.90
CA ALA A 218 -0.67 -15.06 3.70
C ALA A 218 -1.95 -14.63 2.96
N TRP A 219 -2.25 -13.32 2.98
CA TRP A 219 -3.48 -12.74 2.44
C TRP A 219 -3.32 -12.14 1.06
N ILE A 220 -2.10 -11.80 0.67
CA ILE A 220 -1.79 -11.12 -0.60
C ILE A 220 -1.27 -12.14 -1.61
N LYS A 221 -1.87 -12.16 -2.79
CA LYS A 221 -1.50 -13.08 -3.87
C LYS A 221 -1.32 -12.34 -5.20
N LYS A 222 -0.50 -12.92 -6.05
CA LYS A 222 -0.41 -12.49 -7.45
C LYS A 222 -1.79 -12.55 -8.10
N GLY A 223 -2.20 -11.47 -8.76
CA GLY A 223 -3.49 -11.32 -9.41
C GLY A 223 -4.53 -10.58 -8.58
N ASP A 224 -4.28 -10.32 -7.29
CA ASP A 224 -5.18 -9.53 -6.46
C ASP A 224 -5.29 -8.10 -6.98
N GLN A 225 -6.50 -7.54 -6.88
CA GLN A 225 -6.79 -6.15 -7.22
C GLN A 225 -6.35 -5.25 -6.09
N VAL A 226 -5.66 -4.19 -6.44
CA VAL A 226 -5.25 -3.13 -5.52
C VAL A 226 -5.91 -1.84 -5.97
N SER A 227 -6.67 -1.21 -5.08
CA SER A 227 -7.14 0.16 -5.23
C SER A 227 -6.20 1.08 -4.45
N PHE A 228 -5.65 2.11 -5.09
CA PHE A 228 -4.65 2.95 -4.45
C PHE A 228 -4.80 4.42 -4.80
N MET A 229 -4.31 5.25 -3.91
CA MET A 229 -4.31 6.71 -4.02
C MET A 229 -2.91 7.26 -3.74
N MET A 230 -2.65 8.44 -4.26
CA MET A 230 -1.43 9.19 -4.01
C MET A 230 -1.74 10.48 -3.27
N GLN A 231 -0.90 10.84 -2.30
CA GLN A 231 -1.07 12.09 -1.56
C GLN A 231 -0.97 13.32 -2.45
N SER A 232 -0.18 13.22 -3.54
CA SER A 232 -0.01 14.30 -4.52
C SER A 232 -1.22 14.52 -5.44
N MET A 233 -2.18 13.56 -5.47
CA MET A 233 -3.39 13.61 -6.31
C MET A 233 -4.62 13.22 -5.48
N PRO A 234 -5.04 14.07 -4.54
CA PRO A 234 -6.18 13.79 -3.68
C PRO A 234 -7.46 13.65 -4.52
N GLY A 235 -8.22 12.59 -4.26
CA GLY A 235 -9.48 12.30 -4.96
C GLY A 235 -9.34 11.45 -6.23
N GLU A 236 -8.13 11.22 -6.75
CA GLU A 236 -7.91 10.26 -7.84
C GLU A 236 -7.61 8.86 -7.26
N THR A 237 -8.47 7.88 -7.58
CA THR A 237 -8.26 6.47 -7.22
C THR A 237 -7.79 5.71 -8.44
N PHE A 238 -6.71 4.99 -8.27
CA PHE A 238 -6.13 4.13 -9.31
C PHE A 238 -6.39 2.67 -8.96
N ASN A 239 -6.52 1.83 -9.97
CA ASN A 239 -6.70 0.39 -9.81
C ASN A 239 -5.63 -0.36 -10.60
N GLY A 240 -5.10 -1.39 -9.98
CA GLY A 240 -4.12 -2.26 -10.61
C GLY A 240 -4.21 -3.69 -10.10
N LYS A 241 -3.43 -4.57 -10.70
CA LYS A 241 -3.29 -5.97 -10.28
C LYS A 241 -1.87 -6.22 -9.81
N ILE A 242 -1.71 -6.97 -8.74
CA ILE A 242 -0.41 -7.47 -8.32
C ILE A 242 0.12 -8.41 -9.39
N SER A 243 1.17 -7.98 -10.08
CA SER A 243 1.82 -8.75 -11.16
C SER A 243 2.87 -9.71 -10.62
N TYR A 244 3.51 -9.33 -9.51
CA TYR A 244 4.59 -10.09 -8.89
C TYR A 244 4.69 -9.77 -7.40
N ILE A 245 5.16 -10.72 -6.61
CA ILE A 245 5.52 -10.55 -5.21
C ILE A 245 6.92 -11.11 -5.04
N ASP A 246 7.81 -10.34 -4.45
CA ASP A 246 9.18 -10.77 -4.23
C ASP A 246 9.23 -11.98 -3.31
N PRO A 247 9.98 -13.04 -3.69
CA PRO A 247 10.10 -14.25 -2.87
C PRO A 247 11.01 -14.05 -1.65
N VAL A 248 11.73 -12.93 -1.59
CA VAL A 248 12.70 -12.60 -0.54
C VAL A 248 12.17 -11.42 0.27
N ILE A 249 12.20 -11.56 1.59
CA ILE A 249 11.85 -10.49 2.52
C ILE A 249 13.12 -9.68 2.79
N ASP A 250 13.02 -8.37 2.70
CA ASP A 250 14.10 -7.47 3.11
C ASP A 250 14.35 -7.63 4.62
N PRO A 251 15.57 -7.98 5.06
CA PRO A 251 15.84 -8.30 6.45
C PRO A 251 15.77 -7.07 7.38
N MET A 252 15.94 -5.86 6.85
CA MET A 252 15.89 -4.62 7.64
C MET A 252 14.46 -4.13 7.85
N SER A 253 13.68 -4.09 6.78
CA SER A 253 12.30 -3.58 6.79
C SER A 253 11.26 -4.66 7.11
N ARG A 254 11.62 -5.95 6.95
CA ARG A 254 10.75 -7.13 7.09
C ARG A 254 9.52 -7.10 6.19
N VAL A 255 9.68 -6.53 5.00
CA VAL A 255 8.63 -6.50 3.98
C VAL A 255 9.07 -7.23 2.72
N ALA A 256 8.11 -7.82 2.02
CA ALA A 256 8.27 -8.24 0.63
C ALA A 256 7.64 -7.17 -0.27
N LYS A 257 8.21 -6.95 -1.46
CA LYS A 257 7.64 -6.00 -2.42
C LYS A 257 6.59 -6.69 -3.29
N ALA A 258 5.38 -6.12 -3.30
CA ALA A 258 4.34 -6.50 -4.25
C ALA A 258 4.27 -5.46 -5.37
N ARG A 259 4.51 -5.91 -6.61
CA ARG A 259 4.60 -5.06 -7.78
C ARG A 259 3.27 -4.97 -8.52
N VAL A 260 2.89 -3.74 -8.84
CA VAL A 260 1.78 -3.43 -9.74
C VAL A 260 2.33 -2.65 -10.93
N GLU A 261 2.07 -3.10 -12.15
CA GLU A 261 2.50 -2.44 -13.37
C GLU A 261 1.42 -1.48 -13.86
N ILE A 262 1.79 -0.24 -14.12
CA ILE A 262 0.86 0.83 -14.52
C ILE A 262 1.36 1.52 -15.79
N ASN A 263 0.45 1.73 -16.73
CA ASN A 263 0.70 2.58 -17.88
C ASN A 263 0.52 4.05 -17.45
N ASN A 264 1.61 4.80 -17.46
CA ASN A 264 1.69 6.18 -16.99
C ASN A 264 1.33 7.18 -18.08
N LYS A 265 0.08 7.18 -18.52
CA LYS A 265 -0.40 8.12 -19.53
C LYS A 265 -0.29 9.56 -19.04
N GLY A 266 0.36 10.40 -19.84
CA GLY A 266 0.55 11.81 -19.53
C GLY A 266 1.60 12.07 -18.44
N LEU A 267 2.40 11.05 -18.07
CA LEU A 267 3.52 11.17 -17.12
C LEU A 267 3.13 11.78 -15.77
N LYS A 268 1.89 11.53 -15.34
CA LYS A 268 1.36 12.04 -14.07
C LYS A 268 2.08 11.44 -12.86
N LEU A 269 2.45 10.17 -12.95
CA LEU A 269 3.11 9.44 -11.88
C LEU A 269 4.61 9.57 -12.04
N LYS A 270 5.26 10.10 -11.01
CA LYS A 270 6.72 10.29 -11.00
C LYS A 270 7.35 9.29 -10.05
N PRO A 271 8.53 8.74 -10.38
CA PRO A 271 9.31 7.94 -9.43
C PRO A 271 9.44 8.64 -8.08
N GLU A 272 9.53 7.86 -7.01
CA GLU A 272 9.60 8.27 -5.60
C GLU A 272 8.30 8.87 -5.01
N MET A 273 7.19 8.96 -5.75
CA MET A 273 5.90 9.33 -5.17
C MET A 273 5.40 8.22 -4.22
N PHE A 274 4.93 8.62 -3.03
CA PHE A 274 4.31 7.71 -2.07
C PHE A 274 2.88 7.36 -2.46
N VAL A 275 2.54 6.10 -2.26
CA VAL A 275 1.27 5.51 -2.61
C VAL A 275 0.70 4.75 -1.41
N SER A 276 -0.60 4.90 -1.17
CA SER A 276 -1.34 4.09 -0.21
C SER A 276 -2.40 3.29 -0.93
N GLY A 277 -2.38 1.98 -0.75
CA GLY A 277 -3.30 1.06 -1.43
C GLY A 277 -4.06 0.18 -0.45
N THR A 278 -5.13 -0.41 -0.95
CA THR A 278 -5.94 -1.39 -0.22
C THR A 278 -6.19 -2.59 -1.12
N VAL A 279 -5.96 -3.77 -0.57
CA VAL A 279 -6.29 -5.05 -1.19
C VAL A 279 -7.39 -5.71 -0.41
N GLU A 280 -8.44 -6.14 -1.08
CA GLU A 280 -9.50 -6.96 -0.50
C GLU A 280 -9.20 -8.43 -0.73
N ALA A 281 -8.62 -9.06 0.29
CA ALA A 281 -8.26 -10.47 0.28
C ALA A 281 -9.45 -11.33 0.69
N LYS A 282 -9.90 -12.22 -0.19
CA LYS A 282 -10.95 -13.19 0.11
C LYS A 282 -10.35 -14.32 0.95
N LEU A 283 -10.98 -14.61 2.08
CA LEU A 283 -10.60 -15.78 2.86
C LEU A 283 -10.90 -17.07 2.08
N PRO A 284 -10.07 -18.12 2.22
CA PRO A 284 -10.30 -19.41 1.57
C PRO A 284 -11.41 -20.21 2.28
N ILE A 285 -12.38 -19.53 2.90
CA ILE A 285 -13.54 -20.13 3.55
C ILE A 285 -14.61 -20.35 2.47
N LYS A 286 -15.01 -21.60 2.26
CA LYS A 286 -15.95 -21.98 1.20
C LYS A 286 -17.40 -21.59 1.48
N SER A 287 -17.75 -21.25 2.73
CA SER A 287 -19.10 -20.88 3.17
C SER A 287 -19.14 -19.43 3.67
N ASP A 288 -20.30 -18.82 3.61
CA ASP A 288 -20.56 -17.56 4.29
C ASP A 288 -20.35 -17.75 5.79
N ALA A 289 -19.70 -16.78 6.44
CA ALA A 289 -19.39 -16.81 7.85
C ALA A 289 -20.05 -15.63 8.56
N ILE A 290 -20.30 -15.78 9.85
CA ILE A 290 -20.76 -14.69 10.71
C ILE A 290 -19.59 -13.73 10.89
N VAL A 291 -19.79 -12.45 10.55
CA VAL A 291 -18.82 -11.39 10.71
C VAL A 291 -19.41 -10.32 11.60
N VAL A 292 -18.68 -9.92 12.63
CA VAL A 292 -19.08 -8.88 13.57
C VAL A 292 -18.05 -7.74 13.58
N PRO A 293 -18.48 -6.47 13.76
CA PRO A 293 -17.55 -5.35 13.90
C PRO A 293 -16.64 -5.52 15.13
N LYS A 294 -15.43 -4.98 15.08
CA LYS A 294 -14.51 -4.99 16.23
C LYS A 294 -15.11 -4.34 17.48
N THR A 295 -15.93 -3.31 17.28
CA THR A 295 -16.60 -2.58 18.35
C THR A 295 -17.65 -3.38 19.09
N ALA A 296 -18.17 -4.46 18.49
CA ALA A 296 -19.12 -5.36 19.12
C ALA A 296 -18.46 -6.34 20.09
N VAL A 297 -17.16 -6.57 19.93
CA VAL A 297 -16.43 -7.58 20.72
C VAL A 297 -15.71 -6.92 21.89
N MET A 298 -15.99 -7.38 23.09
CA MET A 298 -15.26 -7.02 24.29
C MET A 298 -14.30 -8.14 24.71
N TRP A 299 -13.11 -7.73 25.16
CA TRP A 299 -12.08 -8.60 25.68
C TRP A 299 -12.07 -8.55 27.21
N THR A 300 -12.30 -9.67 27.86
CA THR A 300 -12.25 -9.79 29.32
C THR A 300 -10.97 -10.48 29.82
N GLY A 301 -9.86 -10.33 29.05
CA GLY A 301 -8.56 -10.93 29.32
C GLY A 301 -8.41 -12.34 28.77
N LYS A 302 -9.27 -13.27 29.11
CA LYS A 302 -9.21 -14.68 28.64
C LYS A 302 -10.32 -15.03 27.64
N ARG A 303 -11.38 -14.23 27.56
CA ARG A 303 -12.57 -14.51 26.76
C ARG A 303 -12.92 -13.32 25.88
N SER A 304 -13.50 -13.63 24.73
CA SER A 304 -14.13 -12.66 23.86
C SER A 304 -15.64 -12.77 24.02
N VAL A 305 -16.29 -11.66 24.32
CA VAL A 305 -17.73 -11.64 24.59
C VAL A 305 -18.42 -10.62 23.70
N VAL A 306 -19.69 -10.88 23.42
CA VAL A 306 -20.61 -9.98 22.74
C VAL A 306 -21.90 -9.85 23.57
N TYR A 307 -22.62 -8.76 23.38
CA TYR A 307 -23.91 -8.54 24.03
C TYR A 307 -25.02 -8.79 23.01
N VAL A 308 -25.80 -9.86 23.23
CA VAL A 308 -26.96 -10.21 22.40
C VAL A 308 -28.19 -9.51 22.97
N LYS A 309 -28.90 -8.79 22.12
CA LYS A 309 -30.12 -8.10 22.48
C LYS A 309 -31.31 -9.03 22.40
N ASN A 310 -32.06 -9.10 23.47
CA ASN A 310 -33.36 -9.75 23.55
C ASN A 310 -34.44 -8.71 23.85
N THR A 311 -35.50 -8.68 23.07
CA THR A 311 -36.66 -7.81 23.31
C THR A 311 -37.74 -8.60 23.98
N THR A 312 -38.10 -8.20 25.19
CA THR A 312 -39.21 -8.79 25.97
C THR A 312 -40.36 -7.84 26.07
N ALA A 313 -41.52 -8.30 26.51
CA ALA A 313 -42.68 -7.41 26.78
C ALA A 313 -42.38 -6.32 27.81
N LYS A 314 -41.37 -6.47 28.64
CA LYS A 314 -40.92 -5.55 29.71
C LYS A 314 -39.79 -4.60 29.32
N GLY A 315 -39.21 -4.75 28.12
CA GLY A 315 -38.11 -3.89 27.65
C GLY A 315 -37.03 -4.62 26.87
N VAL A 316 -35.90 -3.94 26.70
CA VAL A 316 -34.71 -4.47 25.99
C VAL A 316 -33.70 -4.98 27.00
N ASN A 317 -33.29 -6.22 26.85
CA ASN A 317 -32.29 -6.87 27.67
C ASN A 317 -31.08 -7.25 26.82
N PHE A 318 -29.89 -7.11 27.37
CA PHE A 318 -28.65 -7.57 26.78
C PHE A 318 -28.10 -8.76 27.56
N MET A 319 -27.78 -9.83 26.85
CA MET A 319 -27.13 -11.02 27.45
C MET A 319 -25.69 -11.09 26.99
N MET A 320 -24.79 -11.19 27.97
CA MET A 320 -23.38 -11.43 27.67
C MET A 320 -23.22 -12.89 27.17
N ARG A 321 -22.56 -13.03 26.03
CA ARG A 321 -22.31 -14.35 25.43
C ARG A 321 -20.86 -14.49 25.01
N ASP A 322 -20.24 -15.59 25.42
CA ASP A 322 -18.90 -15.98 25.01
C ASP A 322 -18.90 -16.33 23.50
N VAL A 323 -17.92 -15.85 22.77
CA VAL A 323 -17.74 -16.14 21.35
C VAL A 323 -16.32 -16.61 21.06
N THR A 324 -16.21 -17.58 20.15
CA THR A 324 -14.93 -18.02 19.61
C THR A 324 -14.63 -17.25 18.33
N LEU A 325 -13.62 -16.37 18.40
CA LEU A 325 -13.23 -15.57 17.25
C LEU A 325 -12.35 -16.35 16.28
N GLY A 326 -12.56 -16.12 15.01
CA GLY A 326 -11.72 -16.52 13.90
C GLY A 326 -10.76 -15.40 13.46
N PRO A 327 -10.35 -15.40 12.19
CA PRO A 327 -9.44 -14.38 11.65
C PRO A 327 -10.00 -12.96 11.75
N ALA A 328 -9.11 -11.98 12.03
CA ALA A 328 -9.43 -10.57 11.96
C ALA A 328 -9.48 -10.11 10.50
N LEU A 329 -10.51 -9.35 10.13
CA LEU A 329 -10.79 -8.90 8.75
C LEU A 329 -10.43 -7.43 8.47
N GLY A 330 -9.75 -6.76 9.36
CA GLY A 330 -9.54 -5.32 9.33
C GLY A 330 -10.47 -4.65 10.34
N ASP A 331 -11.69 -4.34 9.98
CA ASP A 331 -12.66 -3.66 10.88
C ASP A 331 -13.61 -4.62 11.61
N GLY A 332 -13.49 -5.92 11.39
CA GLY A 332 -14.32 -6.96 12.02
C GLY A 332 -13.56 -8.24 12.37
N PHE A 333 -14.30 -9.18 12.96
CA PHE A 333 -13.86 -10.54 13.23
C PHE A 333 -14.83 -11.54 12.62
N VAL A 334 -14.29 -12.65 12.13
CA VAL A 334 -15.11 -13.86 11.89
C VAL A 334 -15.47 -14.46 13.25
N VAL A 335 -16.71 -14.88 13.43
CA VAL A 335 -17.13 -15.62 14.60
C VAL A 335 -17.33 -17.08 14.19
N ASN A 336 -16.55 -17.97 14.83
CA ASN A 336 -16.62 -19.40 14.56
C ASN A 336 -17.74 -20.07 15.37
N GLU A 337 -17.92 -19.64 16.63
CA GLU A 337 -18.91 -20.20 17.55
C GLU A 337 -19.45 -19.13 18.49
N GLY A 338 -20.68 -19.31 18.98
CA GLY A 338 -21.29 -18.46 19.99
C GLY A 338 -22.37 -17.51 19.47
N LEU A 339 -22.51 -17.34 18.14
CA LEU A 339 -23.57 -16.53 17.54
C LEU A 339 -24.31 -17.30 16.43
N GLN A 340 -25.57 -16.95 16.24
CA GLN A 340 -26.43 -17.47 15.17
C GLN A 340 -26.86 -16.33 14.24
N GLU A 341 -27.13 -16.68 12.99
CA GLU A 341 -27.70 -15.74 12.01
C GLU A 341 -29.07 -15.27 12.46
N GLY A 342 -29.31 -13.95 12.36
CA GLY A 342 -30.57 -13.33 12.77
C GLY A 342 -30.59 -12.82 14.21
N GLU A 343 -29.59 -13.13 15.03
CA GLU A 343 -29.47 -12.53 16.37
C GLU A 343 -29.09 -11.06 16.26
N GLU A 344 -29.60 -10.24 17.17
CA GLU A 344 -29.28 -8.81 17.24
C GLU A 344 -28.23 -8.57 18.33
N ILE A 345 -27.11 -7.95 17.99
CA ILE A 345 -25.99 -7.71 18.91
C ILE A 345 -25.73 -6.20 19.06
N ALA A 346 -25.19 -5.81 20.20
CA ALA A 346 -24.68 -4.45 20.40
C ALA A 346 -23.38 -4.27 19.60
N ILE A 347 -23.33 -3.24 18.75
CA ILE A 347 -22.14 -2.88 17.96
C ILE A 347 -21.40 -1.66 18.49
N ASN A 348 -22.10 -0.80 19.26
CA ASN A 348 -21.52 0.34 19.97
C ASN A 348 -22.07 0.39 21.39
N GLY A 349 -21.34 1.05 22.30
CA GLY A 349 -21.75 1.21 23.71
C GLY A 349 -21.61 -0.06 24.53
N THR A 350 -20.90 -1.07 24.06
CA THR A 350 -20.71 -2.37 24.75
C THR A 350 -20.09 -2.22 26.12
N PHE A 351 -19.16 -1.28 26.31
CA PHE A 351 -18.57 -0.95 27.61
C PHE A 351 -19.60 -0.37 28.58
N SER A 352 -20.55 0.45 28.11
CA SER A 352 -21.61 1.01 28.95
C SER A 352 -22.60 -0.06 29.40
N ILE A 353 -22.85 -1.07 28.55
CA ILE A 353 -23.67 -2.23 28.93
C ILE A 353 -22.96 -3.04 30.03
N ASP A 354 -21.64 -3.29 29.86
CA ASP A 354 -20.85 -4.02 30.86
C ASP A 354 -20.79 -3.31 32.19
N ALA A 355 -20.59 -1.98 32.18
CA ALA A 355 -20.59 -1.15 33.38
C ALA A 355 -21.95 -1.19 34.12
N ALA A 356 -23.07 -1.26 33.39
CA ALA A 356 -24.39 -1.40 33.97
C ALA A 356 -24.63 -2.80 34.58
N ALA A 357 -23.89 -3.80 34.13
CA ALA A 357 -23.92 -5.16 34.72
C ALA A 357 -23.23 -5.25 36.08
N GLN A 358 -22.32 -4.32 36.38
CA GLN A 358 -21.51 -4.32 37.61
C GLN A 358 -22.12 -3.47 38.74
N LEU A 359 -23.22 -2.75 38.46
CA LEU A 359 -23.96 -1.94 39.42
C LEU A 359 -25.19 -2.67 39.92
#